data_6f5b81b7ccb04887cae666559ff5d882
#
_entry.id   6f5b81b7ccb04887cae666559ff5d882
#
_cell.length_a   1.000
_cell.length_b   1.000
_cell.length_c   1.000
_cell.angle_alpha   90.00
_cell.angle_beta   90.00
_cell.angle_gamma   90.00
#
_symmetry.space_group_name_H-M   'P 1'
#
loop_
_entity.id
_entity.type
_entity.pdbx_description
1 polymer ?
#
loop_
_entity_poly.entity_id
_entity_poly.type
_entity_poly.pdbx_seq_one_letter_code
_entity_poly.pdbx_strand_id
1 'polypeptide(L)'
;MRSIICTLAALVLAVGPAAAQPRAITIAQPADATTMDPGRSTQVLTVNYFANLYDTLTRWDASLKLQPALATAWKNVNETAWDVTLRAGVKFHDGTPFTANDVKAVYERNLDRGKTVVTAGFATIEAVQVLGPTSLRIVTKKPDPLMPVRMAQMGGYIFPARFASDEGARELARKPVGTGAYRFVEWVKDDRLVMEANRDWWGWSGKAPGVDRVVWKPIPDDFARLSALQRGEVDVITNVPPDQMKIVKTVTVPSTRIVSFQINGTQPPLSDKRARQALHYAMDIASIVKNLYAGQGKPLSGGLADTDFGYNPELKLYPYDPERAKKLLAEAGYPNGIDVTLYAGSGTMVNDKQLLEALADMWSKAGIRAKVEMMEMAQRQKMLNERTTPPNSLLLGNPQSTLLDADGSMWRILHPSGFAGKNWVGSQPGHRFHDLMEQARYTLDQKKRKEMYTEATRIVHDEKPALELFQEVVIYGVSPRMSFKPRADYRLIVSEVTLGR
;
A
#
# COMPACT_ATOMS: atom_id res chain seq x y z
N MET A 1 71.70 -23.92 54.18
CA MET A 1 71.21 -24.00 52.85
C MET A 1 69.71 -24.22 52.88
N ARG A 2 68.88 -23.23 52.70
CA ARG A 2 67.41 -23.33 52.74
C ARG A 2 66.91 -23.22 51.32
N SER A 3 66.35 -24.29 50.79
CA SER A 3 65.75 -24.35 49.45
C SER A 3 64.36 -23.67 49.50
N ILE A 4 64.15 -22.68 48.67
CA ILE A 4 62.85 -22.02 48.43
C ILE A 4 62.22 -22.73 47.24
N ILE A 5 61.10 -23.42 47.48
CA ILE A 5 60.24 -24.01 46.41
C ILE A 5 59.23 -22.93 46.01
N CYS A 6 59.39 -22.38 44.79
CA CYS A 6 58.40 -21.49 44.14
C CYS A 6 57.30 -22.35 43.51
N THR A 7 56.09 -22.33 44.07
CA THR A 7 54.91 -22.96 43.48
C THR A 7 54.28 -21.98 42.46
N LEU A 8 54.36 -22.31 41.18
CA LEU A 8 53.67 -21.58 40.11
C LEU A 8 52.19 -21.98 40.11
N ALA A 9 51.30 -21.07 40.52
CA ALA A 9 49.86 -21.26 40.38
C ALA A 9 49.46 -20.91 38.95
N ALA A 10 49.10 -21.90 38.13
CA ALA A 10 48.55 -21.67 36.79
C ALA A 10 47.08 -21.18 36.91
N LEU A 11 46.86 -19.92 36.57
CA LEU A 11 45.52 -19.33 36.48
C LEU A 11 44.86 -19.78 35.16
N VAL A 12 43.96 -20.75 35.21
CA VAL A 12 43.12 -21.18 34.08
C VAL A 12 42.00 -20.14 33.91
N LEU A 13 42.19 -19.21 32.97
CA LEU A 13 41.12 -18.34 32.49
C LEU A 13 40.09 -19.19 31.77
N ALA A 14 38.97 -19.49 32.41
CA ALA A 14 37.79 -20.07 31.74
C ALA A 14 37.21 -19.03 30.78
N VAL A 15 37.53 -19.16 29.48
CA VAL A 15 36.84 -18.42 28.42
C VAL A 15 35.43 -19.00 28.32
N GLY A 16 34.48 -18.36 29.01
CA GLY A 16 33.05 -18.65 28.82
C GLY A 16 32.67 -18.42 27.33
N PRO A 17 31.70 -19.18 26.81
CA PRO A 17 31.23 -18.96 25.45
C PRO A 17 30.82 -17.51 25.26
N ALA A 18 31.50 -16.77 24.38
CA ALA A 18 31.10 -15.43 24.02
C ALA A 18 29.66 -15.49 23.50
N ALA A 19 28.72 -14.93 24.26
CA ALA A 19 27.34 -14.82 23.80
C ALA A 19 27.38 -14.06 22.45
N ALA A 20 26.98 -14.74 21.39
CA ALA A 20 26.93 -14.11 20.07
C ALA A 20 26.07 -12.84 20.18
N GLN A 21 26.61 -11.71 19.73
CA GLN A 21 25.85 -10.46 19.74
C GLN A 21 24.56 -10.66 18.95
N PRO A 22 23.41 -10.16 19.45
CA PRO A 22 22.14 -10.31 18.76
C PRO A 22 22.23 -9.67 17.38
N ARG A 23 21.77 -10.39 16.36
CA ARG A 23 21.71 -9.89 14.98
C ARG A 23 20.66 -8.80 14.90
N ALA A 24 21.09 -7.56 15.08
CA ALA A 24 20.23 -6.38 15.10
C ALA A 24 20.31 -5.61 13.77
N ILE A 25 19.18 -5.03 13.37
CA ILE A 25 19.09 -4.06 12.27
C ILE A 25 18.39 -2.79 12.72
N THR A 26 18.75 -1.68 12.08
CA THR A 26 18.07 -0.40 12.24
C THR A 26 17.45 0.02 10.92
N ILE A 27 16.15 0.35 10.93
CA ILE A 27 15.38 0.79 9.76
C ILE A 27 14.95 2.23 10.00
N ALA A 28 15.28 3.14 9.07
CA ALA A 28 14.80 4.51 9.12
C ALA A 28 13.69 4.74 8.09
N GLN A 29 12.63 5.43 8.53
CA GLN A 29 11.50 5.84 7.70
C GLN A 29 11.11 7.30 8.01
N PRO A 30 10.35 7.99 7.10
CA PRO A 30 10.10 9.44 7.25
C PRO A 30 9.30 9.86 8.48
N ALA A 31 8.49 8.99 9.05
CA ALA A 31 7.64 9.33 10.19
C ALA A 31 7.48 8.18 11.17
N ASP A 32 7.14 8.52 12.41
CA ASP A 32 6.78 7.56 13.44
C ASP A 32 5.33 7.09 13.30
N ALA A 33 4.96 6.03 14.03
CA ALA A 33 3.58 5.62 14.19
C ALA A 33 2.78 6.65 15.00
N THR A 34 1.50 6.73 14.67
CA THR A 34 0.54 7.51 15.48
C THR A 34 -0.11 6.66 16.56
N THR A 35 -0.11 5.34 16.41
CA THR A 35 -0.73 4.36 17.30
C THR A 35 -0.19 2.97 17.02
N MET A 36 -0.25 2.06 17.99
CA MET A 36 -0.01 0.63 17.78
C MET A 36 -1.32 -0.18 17.62
N ASP A 37 -2.48 0.46 17.66
CA ASP A 37 -3.77 -0.17 17.37
C ASP A 37 -4.01 -0.26 15.85
N PRO A 38 -4.05 -1.47 15.26
CA PRO A 38 -4.19 -1.65 13.82
C PRO A 38 -5.55 -1.22 13.27
N GLY A 39 -6.57 -1.08 14.11
CA GLY A 39 -7.87 -0.52 13.72
C GLY A 39 -7.88 1.00 13.58
N ARG A 40 -6.87 1.70 14.06
CA ARG A 40 -6.82 3.17 14.17
C ARG A 40 -5.87 3.84 13.18
N SER A 41 -5.20 3.10 12.30
CA SER A 41 -4.32 3.68 11.28
C SER A 41 -4.36 2.90 9.97
N THR A 42 -4.36 3.64 8.86
CA THR A 42 -4.17 3.11 7.50
C THR A 42 -2.90 3.67 6.84
N GLN A 43 -2.07 4.38 7.60
CA GLN A 43 -0.82 4.96 7.12
C GLN A 43 0.20 3.86 6.82
N VAL A 44 0.75 3.86 5.61
CA VAL A 44 1.69 2.82 5.13
C VAL A 44 2.90 2.66 6.07
N LEU A 45 3.45 3.76 6.59
CA LEU A 45 4.60 3.71 7.52
C LEU A 45 4.25 3.01 8.84
N THR A 46 3.05 3.26 9.38
CA THR A 46 2.56 2.57 10.58
C THR A 46 2.28 1.08 10.30
N VAL A 47 1.80 0.75 9.09
CA VAL A 47 1.54 -0.64 8.67
C VAL A 47 2.82 -1.47 8.64
N ASN A 48 4.01 -0.87 8.43
CA ASN A 48 5.29 -1.57 8.56
C ASN A 48 5.49 -2.15 9.96
N TYR A 49 5.07 -1.44 11.00
CA TYR A 49 5.11 -1.97 12.37
C TYR A 49 4.09 -3.09 12.57
N PHE A 50 2.85 -2.87 12.12
CA PHE A 50 1.78 -3.87 12.26
C PHE A 50 2.13 -5.19 11.56
N ALA A 51 2.70 -5.14 10.36
CA ALA A 51 3.04 -6.32 9.59
C ALA A 51 4.12 -7.21 10.22
N ASN A 52 4.82 -6.71 11.23
CA ASN A 52 5.82 -7.47 12.00
C ASN A 52 5.29 -7.91 13.39
N LEU A 53 4.36 -7.13 13.99
CA LEU A 53 3.78 -7.40 15.30
C LEU A 53 2.56 -8.33 15.24
N TYR A 54 1.81 -8.30 14.15
CA TYR A 54 0.53 -9.02 14.02
C TYR A 54 0.53 -9.88 12.77
N ASP A 55 -0.22 -10.97 12.79
CA ASP A 55 -0.61 -11.71 11.60
C ASP A 55 -2.06 -11.40 11.21
N THR A 56 -2.37 -11.66 9.95
CA THR A 56 -3.72 -11.66 9.38
C THR A 56 -4.17 -13.10 9.09
N LEU A 57 -5.42 -13.32 8.72
CA LEU A 57 -5.91 -14.67 8.38
C LEU A 57 -5.24 -15.22 7.12
N THR A 58 -5.12 -14.40 6.08
CA THR A 58 -4.33 -14.66 4.87
C THR A 58 -3.28 -13.57 4.71
N ARG A 59 -2.22 -13.80 3.95
CA ARG A 59 -1.17 -12.78 3.73
C ARG A 59 -0.69 -12.77 2.28
N TRP A 60 -0.10 -11.66 1.86
CA TRP A 60 0.63 -11.57 0.61
C TRP A 60 2.09 -11.96 0.82
N ASP A 61 2.63 -12.84 -0.03
CA ASP A 61 4.08 -13.06 -0.10
C ASP A 61 4.80 -11.90 -0.83
N ALA A 62 6.13 -11.95 -0.90
CA ALA A 62 6.92 -10.92 -1.57
C ALA A 62 6.69 -10.82 -3.10
N SER A 63 5.93 -11.74 -3.68
CA SER A 63 5.50 -11.73 -5.08
C SER A 63 4.03 -11.36 -5.25
N LEU A 64 3.39 -10.87 -4.18
CA LEU A 64 1.97 -10.53 -4.11
C LEU A 64 1.04 -11.70 -4.46
N LYS A 65 1.44 -12.92 -4.12
CA LYS A 65 0.56 -14.08 -4.16
C LYS A 65 -0.06 -14.29 -2.78
N LEU A 66 -1.38 -14.49 -2.76
CA LEU A 66 -2.11 -14.74 -1.53
C LEU A 66 -1.71 -16.09 -0.94
N GLN A 67 -1.36 -16.12 0.34
CA GLN A 67 -0.88 -17.27 1.08
C GLN A 67 -1.71 -17.49 2.35
N PRO A 68 -1.84 -18.73 2.83
CA PRO A 68 -2.30 -19.01 4.19
C PRO A 68 -1.43 -18.32 5.25
N ALA A 69 -2.07 -17.85 6.33
CA ALA A 69 -1.39 -17.33 7.52
C ALA A 69 -2.04 -17.90 8.78
N LEU A 70 -2.80 -17.12 9.57
CA LEU A 70 -3.57 -17.68 10.67
C LEU A 70 -4.72 -18.57 10.19
N ALA A 71 -5.28 -18.35 9.00
CA ALA A 71 -6.12 -19.31 8.31
C ALA A 71 -5.25 -20.28 7.51
N THR A 72 -5.51 -21.59 7.64
CA THR A 72 -4.84 -22.65 6.88
C THR A 72 -5.63 -23.07 5.65
N ALA A 73 -6.96 -22.87 5.68
CA ALA A 73 -7.86 -23.12 4.56
C ALA A 73 -9.08 -22.21 4.64
N TRP A 74 -9.69 -21.95 3.48
CA TRP A 74 -10.96 -21.25 3.37
C TRP A 74 -11.74 -21.80 2.17
N LYS A 75 -13.07 -21.81 2.30
CA LYS A 75 -13.97 -22.32 1.26
C LYS A 75 -15.24 -21.48 1.22
N ASN A 76 -15.62 -21.06 0.05
CA ASN A 76 -16.96 -20.53 -0.18
C ASN A 76 -17.96 -21.69 -0.12
N VAL A 77 -18.95 -21.63 0.77
CA VAL A 77 -19.92 -22.70 1.02
C VAL A 77 -21.30 -22.41 0.45
N ASN A 78 -21.58 -21.15 0.20
CA ASN A 78 -22.72 -20.65 -0.57
C ASN A 78 -22.42 -19.22 -1.05
N GLU A 79 -23.35 -18.56 -1.71
CA GLU A 79 -23.14 -17.24 -2.30
C GLU A 79 -22.58 -16.18 -1.30
N THR A 80 -22.98 -16.26 -0.04
CA THR A 80 -22.66 -15.24 0.98
C THR A 80 -21.93 -15.77 2.21
N ALA A 81 -21.37 -17.00 2.14
CA ALA A 81 -20.69 -17.57 3.31
C ALA A 81 -19.36 -18.22 2.96
N TRP A 82 -18.37 -17.97 3.80
CA TRP A 82 -17.02 -18.52 3.73
C TRP A 82 -16.66 -19.23 5.02
N ASP A 83 -16.43 -20.54 4.96
CA ASP A 83 -15.87 -21.29 6.08
C ASP A 83 -14.35 -21.16 6.09
N VAL A 84 -13.80 -20.87 7.27
CA VAL A 84 -12.38 -20.63 7.48
C VAL A 84 -11.85 -21.55 8.57
N THR A 85 -10.80 -22.31 8.26
CA THR A 85 -10.08 -23.16 9.22
C THR A 85 -8.86 -22.40 9.72
N LEU A 86 -8.69 -22.28 11.03
CA LEU A 86 -7.60 -21.58 11.67
C LEU A 86 -6.45 -22.52 12.03
N ARG A 87 -5.24 -21.97 12.12
CA ARG A 87 -4.03 -22.66 12.57
C ARG A 87 -4.14 -22.98 14.04
N ALA A 88 -4.04 -24.26 14.40
CA ALA A 88 -4.03 -24.70 15.78
C ALA A 88 -2.69 -24.41 16.48
N GLY A 89 -2.73 -24.22 17.79
CA GLY A 89 -1.53 -24.08 18.64
C GLY A 89 -0.81 -22.74 18.56
N VAL A 90 -1.36 -21.75 17.84
CA VAL A 90 -0.81 -20.39 17.81
C VAL A 90 -1.05 -19.70 19.15
N LYS A 91 -0.04 -18.95 19.60
CA LYS A 91 -0.11 -18.13 20.82
C LYS A 91 0.14 -16.66 20.47
N PHE A 92 -0.50 -15.78 21.18
CA PHE A 92 -0.15 -14.37 21.21
C PHE A 92 1.18 -14.13 21.94
N HIS A 93 1.76 -12.95 21.75
CA HIS A 93 3.04 -12.56 22.37
C HIS A 93 3.06 -12.64 23.90
N ASP A 94 1.90 -12.58 24.54
CA ASP A 94 1.71 -12.72 25.99
C ASP A 94 1.47 -14.16 26.44
N GLY A 95 1.55 -15.13 25.52
CA GLY A 95 1.37 -16.55 25.79
C GLY A 95 -0.07 -17.05 25.75
N THR A 96 -1.07 -16.16 25.63
CA THR A 96 -2.48 -16.57 25.54
C THR A 96 -2.76 -17.27 24.20
N PRO A 97 -3.67 -18.29 24.16
CA PRO A 97 -3.96 -19.00 22.93
C PRO A 97 -4.78 -18.14 21.95
N PHE A 98 -4.48 -18.24 20.66
CA PHE A 98 -5.28 -17.68 19.57
C PHE A 98 -6.45 -18.61 19.22
N THR A 99 -7.66 -18.06 19.08
CA THR A 99 -8.89 -18.79 18.76
C THR A 99 -9.79 -18.02 17.77
N ALA A 100 -10.85 -18.67 17.31
CA ALA A 100 -11.87 -18.07 16.46
C ALA A 100 -12.62 -16.90 17.15
N ASN A 101 -12.67 -16.87 18.48
CA ASN A 101 -13.27 -15.76 19.22
C ASN A 101 -12.47 -14.46 19.05
N ASP A 102 -11.14 -14.54 18.91
CA ASP A 102 -10.30 -13.37 18.69
C ASP A 102 -10.56 -12.78 17.31
N VAL A 103 -10.70 -13.63 16.28
CA VAL A 103 -11.08 -13.19 14.92
C VAL A 103 -12.45 -12.50 14.93
N LYS A 104 -13.44 -13.12 15.58
CA LYS A 104 -14.79 -12.55 15.72
C LYS A 104 -14.73 -11.17 16.36
N ALA A 105 -14.05 -11.03 17.49
CA ALA A 105 -13.95 -9.78 18.23
C ALA A 105 -13.28 -8.65 17.40
N VAL A 106 -12.18 -8.96 16.71
CA VAL A 106 -11.49 -8.00 15.83
C VAL A 106 -12.37 -7.57 14.67
N TYR A 107 -13.02 -8.51 13.99
CA TYR A 107 -13.83 -8.22 12.80
C TYR A 107 -15.10 -7.45 13.18
N GLU A 108 -15.80 -7.82 14.25
CA GLU A 108 -16.97 -7.09 14.74
C GLU A 108 -16.60 -5.66 15.18
N ARG A 109 -15.46 -5.48 15.87
CA ARG A 109 -14.96 -4.14 16.18
C ARG A 109 -14.72 -3.32 14.91
N ASN A 110 -14.18 -3.93 13.85
CA ASN A 110 -13.89 -3.25 12.59
C ASN A 110 -15.14 -2.88 11.78
N LEU A 111 -16.30 -3.43 12.07
CA LEU A 111 -17.58 -3.01 11.49
C LEU A 111 -18.12 -1.70 12.12
N ASP A 112 -17.62 -1.33 13.29
CA ASP A 112 -18.05 -0.11 13.99
C ASP A 112 -17.20 1.10 13.56
N ARG A 113 -17.82 2.02 12.81
CA ARG A 113 -17.18 3.26 12.32
C ARG A 113 -16.73 4.21 13.44
N GLY A 114 -17.33 4.12 14.62
CA GLY A 114 -16.93 4.90 15.80
C GLY A 114 -15.64 4.40 16.43
N LYS A 115 -15.31 3.13 16.22
CA LYS A 115 -14.18 2.46 16.85
C LYS A 115 -12.94 2.38 15.97
N THR A 116 -13.11 2.33 14.66
CA THR A 116 -11.99 2.10 13.72
C THR A 116 -12.08 2.94 12.45
N VAL A 117 -10.91 3.11 11.79
CA VAL A 117 -10.80 3.79 10.49
C VAL A 117 -10.73 2.80 9.32
N VAL A 118 -10.73 1.49 9.60
CA VAL A 118 -10.59 0.42 8.60
C VAL A 118 -11.91 -0.20 8.16
N THR A 119 -13.02 0.29 8.63
CA THR A 119 -14.39 -0.24 8.39
C THR A 119 -14.70 -0.49 6.91
N ALA A 120 -14.19 0.35 6.00
CA ALA A 120 -14.45 0.19 4.57
C ALA A 120 -13.99 -1.17 4.03
N GLY A 121 -12.89 -1.72 4.54
CA GLY A 121 -12.36 -3.05 4.17
C GLY A 121 -13.25 -4.21 4.61
N PHE A 122 -14.08 -4.00 5.64
CA PHE A 122 -14.96 -4.99 6.26
C PHE A 122 -16.45 -4.77 5.94
N ALA A 123 -16.80 -3.72 5.21
CA ALA A 123 -18.19 -3.30 4.98
C ALA A 123 -19.09 -4.35 4.31
N THR A 124 -18.50 -5.32 3.61
CA THR A 124 -19.20 -6.45 2.98
C THR A 124 -19.59 -7.52 3.98
N ILE A 125 -18.92 -7.59 5.13
CA ILE A 125 -19.20 -8.59 6.17
C ILE A 125 -20.48 -8.22 6.90
N GLU A 126 -21.34 -9.21 7.11
CA GLU A 126 -22.55 -9.13 7.92
C GLU A 126 -22.30 -9.65 9.33
N ALA A 127 -21.68 -10.84 9.43
CA ALA A 127 -21.42 -11.51 10.71
C ALA A 127 -20.23 -12.44 10.67
N VAL A 128 -19.64 -12.70 11.83
CA VAL A 128 -18.65 -13.77 12.03
C VAL A 128 -19.21 -14.77 13.05
N GLN A 129 -19.42 -16.00 12.62
CA GLN A 129 -19.96 -17.11 13.40
C GLN A 129 -18.82 -18.02 13.83
N VAL A 130 -18.62 -18.23 15.13
CA VAL A 130 -17.67 -19.20 15.65
C VAL A 130 -18.27 -20.59 15.59
N LEU A 131 -17.64 -21.50 14.85
CA LEU A 131 -18.06 -22.90 14.70
C LEU A 131 -17.31 -23.85 15.64
N GLY A 132 -16.16 -23.39 16.14
CA GLY A 132 -15.29 -24.09 17.07
C GLY A 132 -14.04 -23.29 17.37
N PRO A 133 -13.14 -23.74 18.26
CA PRO A 133 -11.95 -22.97 18.63
C PRO A 133 -11.04 -22.60 17.44
N THR A 134 -11.01 -23.45 16.41
CA THR A 134 -10.17 -23.28 15.21
C THR A 134 -10.98 -23.24 13.92
N SER A 135 -12.27 -22.89 14.00
CA SER A 135 -13.14 -22.80 12.84
C SER A 135 -14.17 -21.69 12.98
N LEU A 136 -14.41 -20.97 11.94
CA LEU A 136 -15.40 -19.90 11.88
C LEU A 136 -16.04 -19.79 10.49
N ARG A 137 -17.18 -19.12 10.41
CA ARG A 137 -17.86 -18.74 9.17
C ARG A 137 -17.95 -17.22 9.10
N ILE A 138 -17.50 -16.66 7.97
CA ILE A 138 -17.72 -15.25 7.63
C ILE A 138 -18.95 -15.19 6.74
N VAL A 139 -19.98 -14.49 7.18
CA VAL A 139 -21.20 -14.22 6.42
C VAL A 139 -21.09 -12.83 5.81
N THR A 140 -21.42 -12.72 4.53
CA THR A 140 -21.39 -11.45 3.78
C THR A 140 -22.79 -11.01 3.37
N LYS A 141 -23.00 -9.70 3.25
CA LYS A 141 -24.30 -9.09 2.85
C LYS A 141 -24.69 -9.42 1.41
N LYS A 142 -23.71 -9.66 0.56
CA LYS A 142 -23.81 -10.04 -0.86
C LYS A 142 -22.65 -10.98 -1.19
N PRO A 143 -22.66 -11.69 -2.32
CA PRO A 143 -21.52 -12.49 -2.76
C PRO A 143 -20.24 -11.63 -2.74
N ASP A 144 -19.17 -12.14 -2.12
CA ASP A 144 -17.89 -11.41 -2.05
C ASP A 144 -16.73 -12.30 -2.51
N PRO A 145 -16.35 -12.26 -3.79
CA PRO A 145 -15.25 -13.04 -4.34
C PRO A 145 -13.90 -12.64 -3.78
N LEU A 146 -13.81 -11.47 -3.13
CA LEU A 146 -12.57 -10.92 -2.57
C LEU A 146 -12.39 -11.24 -1.08
N MET A 147 -13.27 -12.05 -0.47
CA MET A 147 -13.14 -12.37 0.95
C MET A 147 -11.75 -12.91 1.32
N PRO A 148 -11.13 -13.83 0.57
CA PRO A 148 -9.77 -14.28 0.86
C PRO A 148 -8.72 -13.14 0.86
N VAL A 149 -8.89 -12.16 -0.02
CA VAL A 149 -8.03 -10.97 -0.12
C VAL A 149 -8.32 -10.01 1.04
N ARG A 150 -9.60 -9.83 1.40
CA ARG A 150 -9.99 -8.96 2.54
C ARG A 150 -9.42 -9.44 3.86
N MET A 151 -9.26 -10.74 4.02
CA MET A 151 -8.61 -11.34 5.18
C MET A 151 -7.12 -10.98 5.30
N ALA A 152 -6.47 -10.48 4.25
CA ALA A 152 -5.07 -10.01 4.23
C ALA A 152 -4.93 -8.47 4.38
N GLN A 153 -6.03 -7.74 4.52
CA GLN A 153 -6.02 -6.27 4.56
C GLN A 153 -5.48 -5.70 5.87
N MET A 154 -5.18 -4.39 5.83
CA MET A 154 -4.64 -3.63 6.96
C MET A 154 -5.47 -3.75 8.25
N GLY A 155 -6.80 -3.79 8.17
CA GLY A 155 -7.66 -4.00 9.34
C GLY A 155 -7.78 -5.44 9.80
N GLY A 156 -7.24 -6.41 9.06
CA GLY A 156 -7.31 -7.85 9.37
C GLY A 156 -6.25 -8.35 10.37
N TYR A 157 -5.44 -7.47 10.94
CA TYR A 157 -4.44 -7.83 11.95
C TYR A 157 -5.11 -8.29 13.24
N ILE A 158 -4.76 -9.50 13.69
CA ILE A 158 -5.42 -10.16 14.82
C ILE A 158 -4.68 -9.85 16.13
N PHE A 159 -5.45 -9.49 17.14
CA PHE A 159 -5.03 -9.27 18.52
C PHE A 159 -6.01 -9.98 19.49
N PRO A 160 -5.65 -10.21 20.76
CA PRO A 160 -6.53 -10.85 21.73
C PRO A 160 -7.88 -10.13 21.90
N ALA A 161 -8.97 -10.89 21.97
CA ALA A 161 -10.34 -10.37 22.04
C ALA A 161 -10.57 -9.32 23.14
N ARG A 162 -9.82 -9.40 24.27
CA ARG A 162 -9.90 -8.44 25.37
C ARG A 162 -9.57 -7.00 24.95
N PHE A 163 -8.80 -6.82 23.89
CA PHE A 163 -8.46 -5.49 23.36
C PHE A 163 -9.51 -4.91 22.39
N ALA A 164 -10.58 -5.63 22.11
CA ALA A 164 -11.66 -5.12 21.25
C ALA A 164 -12.57 -4.08 21.94
N SER A 165 -12.55 -3.99 23.28
CA SER A 165 -13.21 -2.93 24.05
C SER A 165 -12.48 -1.59 23.89
N ASP A 166 -13.13 -0.48 24.26
CA ASP A 166 -12.51 0.85 24.19
C ASP A 166 -11.33 1.00 25.16
N GLU A 167 -11.42 0.38 26.34
CA GLU A 167 -10.31 0.34 27.31
C GLU A 167 -9.15 -0.48 26.77
N GLY A 168 -9.43 -1.71 26.32
CA GLY A 168 -8.43 -2.58 25.71
C GLY A 168 -7.75 -1.96 24.49
N ALA A 169 -8.51 -1.22 23.67
CA ALA A 169 -7.97 -0.50 22.53
C ALA A 169 -6.96 0.59 22.93
N ARG A 170 -7.19 1.30 24.03
CA ARG A 170 -6.24 2.29 24.59
C ARG A 170 -4.95 1.63 25.09
N GLU A 171 -5.06 0.44 25.66
CA GLU A 171 -3.90 -0.35 26.08
C GLU A 171 -3.12 -0.87 24.86
N LEU A 172 -3.81 -1.50 23.88
CA LEU A 172 -3.23 -2.00 22.64
C LEU A 172 -2.47 -0.91 21.86
N ALA A 173 -3.00 0.33 21.86
CA ALA A 173 -2.39 1.47 21.20
C ALA A 173 -1.00 1.85 21.75
N ARG A 174 -0.65 1.40 22.94
CA ARG A 174 0.63 1.67 23.64
C ARG A 174 1.49 0.43 23.81
N LYS A 175 0.86 -0.72 24.07
CA LYS A 175 1.52 -2.01 24.32
C LYS A 175 0.88 -3.07 23.42
N PRO A 176 1.31 -3.14 22.16
CA PRO A 176 0.72 -4.06 21.19
C PRO A 176 1.00 -5.53 21.54
N VAL A 177 -0.02 -6.36 21.43
CA VAL A 177 0.05 -7.81 21.57
C VAL A 177 -0.56 -8.45 20.33
N GLY A 178 0.26 -9.13 19.54
CA GLY A 178 -0.14 -9.85 18.34
C GLY A 178 0.38 -11.27 18.32
N THR A 179 0.32 -11.91 17.16
CA THR A 179 0.84 -13.24 16.89
C THR A 179 2.06 -13.23 15.99
N GLY A 180 2.54 -12.03 15.57
CA GLY A 180 3.52 -11.86 14.53
C GLY A 180 4.94 -12.35 14.83
N ALA A 181 5.79 -12.26 13.82
CA ALA A 181 7.18 -12.72 13.87
C ALA A 181 8.05 -11.95 14.86
N TYR A 182 7.65 -10.75 15.21
CA TYR A 182 8.34 -9.90 16.18
C TYR A 182 7.36 -9.44 17.26
N ARG A 183 7.87 -9.31 18.50
CA ARG A 183 7.13 -8.78 19.63
C ARG A 183 7.65 -7.42 20.04
N PHE A 184 6.76 -6.61 20.56
CA PHE A 184 7.02 -5.26 21.04
C PHE A 184 7.96 -5.28 22.27
N VAL A 185 8.93 -4.37 22.28
CA VAL A 185 9.82 -4.15 23.43
C VAL A 185 9.57 -2.76 24.00
N GLU A 186 9.74 -1.71 23.20
CA GLU A 186 9.52 -0.31 23.63
C GLU A 186 9.14 0.58 22.45
N TRP A 187 8.45 1.65 22.74
CA TRP A 187 8.19 2.75 21.81
C TRP A 187 8.41 4.08 22.52
N VAL A 188 9.45 4.78 22.12
CA VAL A 188 9.73 6.16 22.51
C VAL A 188 9.33 7.03 21.33
N LYS A 189 8.23 7.77 21.50
CA LYS A 189 7.62 8.54 20.42
C LYS A 189 8.62 9.50 19.79
N ASP A 190 8.65 9.53 18.46
CA ASP A 190 9.52 10.36 17.60
C ASP A 190 11.04 10.07 17.77
N ASP A 191 11.41 9.02 18.51
CA ASP A 191 12.79 8.55 18.65
C ASP A 191 12.99 7.15 18.08
N ARG A 192 12.30 6.14 18.64
CA ARG A 192 12.45 4.75 18.20
C ARG A 192 11.30 3.85 18.62
N LEU A 193 11.10 2.82 17.80
CA LEU A 193 10.33 1.64 18.15
C LEU A 193 11.24 0.42 18.09
N VAL A 194 11.26 -0.41 19.14
CA VAL A 194 12.09 -1.61 19.23
C VAL A 194 11.22 -2.85 19.30
N MET A 195 11.59 -3.82 18.50
CA MET A 195 10.98 -5.14 18.48
C MET A 195 12.07 -6.23 18.58
N GLU A 196 11.72 -7.38 19.15
CA GLU A 196 12.56 -8.57 19.17
C GLU A 196 11.86 -9.77 18.55
N ALA A 197 12.63 -10.73 18.05
CA ALA A 197 12.08 -11.90 17.39
C ALA A 197 11.23 -12.74 18.35
N ASN A 198 10.00 -13.05 17.94
CA ASN A 198 9.15 -14.06 18.56
C ASN A 198 9.65 -15.45 18.13
N ARG A 199 10.44 -16.09 18.96
CA ARG A 199 11.04 -17.39 18.61
C ARG A 199 10.02 -18.51 18.44
N ASP A 200 8.83 -18.35 19.03
CA ASP A 200 7.71 -19.29 18.95
C ASP A 200 6.77 -19.01 17.77
N TRP A 201 7.12 -18.05 16.90
CA TRP A 201 6.26 -17.73 15.75
C TRP A 201 6.11 -18.92 14.81
N TRP A 202 4.89 -19.25 14.50
CA TRP A 202 4.51 -20.38 13.64
C TRP A 202 5.16 -20.32 12.23
N GLY A 203 5.48 -19.14 11.74
CA GLY A 203 6.01 -18.93 10.38
C GLY A 203 7.51 -19.22 10.23
N TRP A 204 8.26 -19.44 11.30
CA TRP A 204 9.66 -19.84 11.20
C TRP A 204 9.84 -21.25 10.64
N SER A 205 8.83 -22.11 10.74
CA SER A 205 8.86 -23.48 10.22
C SER A 205 10.11 -24.26 10.64
N GLY A 206 10.51 -24.13 11.92
CA GLY A 206 11.69 -24.78 12.50
C GLY A 206 13.02 -24.07 12.24
N LYS A 207 13.03 -22.92 11.54
CA LYS A 207 14.23 -22.10 11.32
C LYS A 207 14.41 -21.07 12.43
N ALA A 208 15.64 -20.70 12.71
CA ALA A 208 15.93 -19.56 13.58
C ALA A 208 15.62 -18.23 12.86
N PRO A 209 15.19 -17.19 13.58
CA PRO A 209 15.05 -15.85 13.01
C PRO A 209 16.35 -15.38 12.32
N GLY A 210 16.25 -14.71 11.19
CA GLY A 210 17.40 -14.08 10.51
C GLY A 210 17.90 -12.83 11.24
N VAL A 211 16.99 -12.12 11.89
CA VAL A 211 17.20 -10.89 12.67
C VAL A 211 16.62 -11.14 14.07
N ASP A 212 17.40 -10.90 15.12
CA ASP A 212 16.95 -11.08 16.51
C ASP A 212 16.29 -9.80 17.07
N ARG A 213 16.73 -8.62 16.64
CA ARG A 213 16.23 -7.33 17.12
C ARG A 213 16.15 -6.33 15.96
N VAL A 214 15.06 -5.56 15.91
CA VAL A 214 14.89 -4.46 14.94
C VAL A 214 14.57 -3.16 15.67
N VAL A 215 15.28 -2.11 15.29
CA VAL A 215 15.05 -0.74 15.74
C VAL A 215 14.51 0.07 14.57
N TRP A 216 13.34 0.64 14.72
CA TRP A 216 12.75 1.57 13.76
C TRP A 216 13.00 3.00 14.24
N LYS A 217 13.54 3.85 13.35
CA LYS A 217 13.83 5.26 13.64
C LYS A 217 13.07 6.16 12.68
N PRO A 218 12.27 7.11 13.16
CA PRO A 218 11.72 8.18 12.34
C PRO A 218 12.82 9.22 12.05
N ILE A 219 13.14 9.41 10.78
CA ILE A 219 14.05 10.45 10.29
C ILE A 219 13.34 11.15 9.14
N PRO A 220 12.69 12.31 9.37
CA PRO A 220 11.84 12.96 8.36
C PRO A 220 12.61 13.46 7.13
N ASP A 221 13.80 14.01 7.32
CA ASP A 221 14.60 14.57 6.24
C ASP A 221 15.28 13.48 5.38
N ASP A 222 15.10 13.55 4.07
CA ASP A 222 15.61 12.56 3.12
C ASP A 222 17.14 12.48 3.10
N PHE A 223 17.82 13.62 3.18
CA PHE A 223 19.29 13.66 3.18
C PHE A 223 19.87 13.14 4.50
N ALA A 224 19.20 13.43 5.63
CA ALA A 224 19.59 12.87 6.92
C ALA A 224 19.47 11.34 6.91
N ARG A 225 18.40 10.77 6.32
CA ARG A 225 18.26 9.30 6.16
C ARG A 225 19.37 8.72 5.29
N LEU A 226 19.67 9.34 4.14
CA LEU A 226 20.74 8.91 3.25
C LEU A 226 22.09 8.93 3.96
N SER A 227 22.40 10.02 4.66
CA SER A 227 23.64 10.19 5.44
C SER A 227 23.76 9.15 6.55
N ALA A 228 22.67 8.85 7.27
CA ALA A 228 22.65 7.83 8.31
C ALA A 228 22.97 6.43 7.73
N LEU A 229 22.43 6.10 6.53
CA LEU A 229 22.75 4.85 5.85
C LEU A 229 24.24 4.79 5.42
N GLN A 230 24.78 5.87 4.87
CA GLN A 230 26.20 5.96 4.46
C GLN A 230 27.15 5.78 5.64
N ARG A 231 26.81 6.36 6.83
CA ARG A 231 27.62 6.19 8.04
C ARG A 231 27.42 4.85 8.74
N GLY A 232 26.49 3.99 8.24
CA GLY A 232 26.20 2.71 8.86
C GLY A 232 25.38 2.81 10.16
N GLU A 233 24.76 3.95 10.46
CA GLU A 233 23.89 4.15 11.62
C GLU A 233 22.54 3.46 11.46
N VAL A 234 22.13 3.23 10.21
CA VAL A 234 20.93 2.49 9.84
C VAL A 234 21.24 1.49 8.72
N ASP A 235 20.45 0.43 8.63
CA ASP A 235 20.64 -0.65 7.66
C ASP A 235 19.72 -0.56 6.46
N VAL A 236 18.54 0.03 6.66
CA VAL A 236 17.53 0.26 5.61
C VAL A 236 16.96 1.64 5.76
N ILE A 237 16.77 2.30 4.63
CA ILE A 237 15.96 3.52 4.54
C ILE A 237 14.86 3.33 3.51
N THR A 238 13.69 3.86 3.80
CA THR A 238 12.57 3.94 2.87
C THR A 238 12.54 5.27 2.14
N ASN A 239 11.84 5.32 1.00
CA ASN A 239 11.60 6.56 0.25
C ASN A 239 12.88 7.29 -0.18
N VAL A 240 13.82 6.55 -0.81
CA VAL A 240 15.00 7.18 -1.42
C VAL A 240 14.54 8.04 -2.60
N PRO A 241 14.91 9.34 -2.66
CA PRO A 241 14.64 10.15 -3.83
C PRO A 241 15.27 9.57 -5.10
N PRO A 242 14.56 9.54 -6.24
CA PRO A 242 15.06 8.91 -7.47
C PRO A 242 16.40 9.46 -7.96
N ASP A 243 16.64 10.77 -7.81
CA ASP A 243 17.90 11.43 -8.19
C ASP A 243 19.07 11.09 -7.26
N GLN A 244 18.80 10.58 -6.05
CA GLN A 244 19.78 10.18 -5.04
C GLN A 244 20.13 8.69 -5.05
N MET A 245 19.53 7.90 -5.92
CA MET A 245 19.70 6.43 -5.95
C MET A 245 21.15 5.96 -6.11
N LYS A 246 22.00 6.78 -6.74
CA LYS A 246 23.41 6.43 -6.98
C LYS A 246 24.31 6.62 -5.77
N ILE A 247 23.82 7.30 -4.71
CA ILE A 247 24.60 7.62 -3.53
C ILE A 247 24.77 6.43 -2.59
N VAL A 248 23.79 5.52 -2.58
CA VAL A 248 23.76 4.33 -1.74
C VAL A 248 23.34 3.09 -2.57
N LYS A 249 23.60 1.90 -2.04
CA LYS A 249 23.03 0.68 -2.64
C LYS A 249 21.52 0.73 -2.54
N THR A 250 20.82 0.61 -3.67
CA THR A 250 19.36 0.60 -3.72
C THR A 250 18.79 -0.71 -4.23
N VAL A 251 17.57 -1.03 -3.77
CA VAL A 251 16.72 -2.08 -4.33
C VAL A 251 15.37 -1.49 -4.68
N THR A 252 14.81 -1.85 -5.83
CA THR A 252 13.61 -1.23 -6.38
C THR A 252 12.59 -2.27 -6.82
N VAL A 253 11.32 -1.89 -6.82
CA VAL A 253 10.22 -2.70 -7.38
C VAL A 253 9.09 -1.77 -7.84
N PRO A 254 8.42 -2.04 -8.99
CA PRO A 254 7.16 -1.39 -9.32
C PRO A 254 6.14 -1.62 -8.22
N SER A 255 5.47 -0.54 -7.78
CA SER A 255 4.58 -0.58 -6.62
C SER A 255 3.14 -0.89 -7.01
N THR A 256 2.27 -1.00 -6.01
CA THR A 256 0.81 -1.08 -6.19
C THR A 256 0.16 0.30 -6.31
N ARG A 257 0.94 1.38 -6.42
CA ARG A 257 0.44 2.74 -6.61
C ARG A 257 0.56 3.19 -8.06
N ILE A 258 -0.42 3.95 -8.49
CA ILE A 258 -0.39 4.64 -9.78
C ILE A 258 -0.40 6.15 -9.57
N VAL A 259 0.39 6.87 -10.36
CA VAL A 259 0.31 8.33 -10.43
C VAL A 259 -0.72 8.69 -11.48
N SER A 260 -1.73 9.43 -11.07
CA SER A 260 -2.85 9.80 -11.94
C SER A 260 -3.51 11.10 -11.49
N PHE A 261 -4.23 11.74 -12.39
CA PHE A 261 -5.12 12.83 -12.05
C PHE A 261 -6.57 12.40 -12.19
N GLN A 262 -7.38 12.76 -11.21
CA GLN A 262 -8.83 12.71 -11.31
C GLN A 262 -9.29 13.90 -12.15
N ILE A 263 -9.99 13.65 -13.25
CA ILE A 263 -10.52 14.69 -14.14
C ILE A 263 -11.94 15.05 -13.70
N ASN A 264 -12.26 16.33 -13.52
CA ASN A 264 -13.65 16.77 -13.46
C ASN A 264 -14.14 17.14 -14.88
N GLY A 265 -14.76 16.16 -15.52
CA GLY A 265 -15.37 16.27 -16.85
C GLY A 265 -16.87 16.51 -16.81
N THR A 266 -17.43 17.17 -15.79
CA THR A 266 -18.88 17.46 -15.69
C THR A 266 -19.33 18.57 -16.62
N GLN A 267 -18.40 19.40 -17.13
CA GLN A 267 -18.67 20.53 -18.02
C GLN A 267 -17.69 20.55 -19.21
N PRO A 268 -18.07 21.19 -20.34
CA PRO A 268 -17.16 21.49 -21.43
C PRO A 268 -15.96 22.34 -20.95
N PRO A 269 -14.73 22.13 -21.48
CA PRO A 269 -14.38 21.20 -22.55
C PRO A 269 -14.18 19.74 -22.13
N LEU A 270 -13.88 19.46 -20.86
CA LEU A 270 -13.49 18.11 -20.39
C LEU A 270 -14.66 17.10 -20.29
N SER A 271 -15.91 17.53 -20.53
CA SER A 271 -17.03 16.60 -20.75
C SER A 271 -16.93 15.85 -22.08
N ASP A 272 -16.23 16.41 -23.08
CA ASP A 272 -15.96 15.74 -24.35
C ASP A 272 -14.73 14.83 -24.24
N LYS A 273 -14.89 13.54 -24.62
CA LYS A 273 -13.79 12.56 -24.55
C LYS A 273 -12.61 12.96 -25.44
N ARG A 274 -12.84 13.66 -26.57
CA ARG A 274 -11.78 14.10 -27.47
C ARG A 274 -10.86 15.10 -26.78
N ALA A 275 -11.41 15.99 -25.94
CA ALA A 275 -10.62 16.89 -25.12
C ALA A 275 -9.80 16.13 -24.07
N ARG A 276 -10.38 15.11 -23.43
CA ARG A 276 -9.64 14.26 -22.47
C ARG A 276 -8.55 13.42 -23.15
N GLN A 277 -8.83 12.87 -24.33
CA GLN A 277 -7.82 12.17 -25.13
C GLN A 277 -6.69 13.10 -25.59
N ALA A 278 -6.99 14.36 -25.90
CA ALA A 278 -5.99 15.35 -26.26
C ALA A 278 -4.98 15.59 -25.14
N LEU A 279 -5.41 15.58 -23.86
CA LEU A 279 -4.48 15.65 -22.70
C LEU A 279 -3.45 14.51 -22.73
N HIS A 280 -3.87 13.30 -23.11
CA HIS A 280 -2.97 12.15 -23.17
C HIS A 280 -2.01 12.22 -24.37
N TYR A 281 -2.49 12.63 -25.56
CA TYR A 281 -1.63 12.79 -26.74
C TYR A 281 -0.61 13.93 -26.58
N ALA A 282 -0.94 14.95 -25.77
CA ALA A 282 -0.05 16.08 -25.53
C ALA A 282 1.01 15.81 -24.42
N MET A 283 1.12 14.58 -23.91
CA MET A 283 1.95 14.22 -22.78
C MET A 283 3.03 13.19 -23.15
N ASP A 284 4.33 13.56 -23.02
CA ASP A 284 5.45 12.64 -23.14
C ASP A 284 5.79 12.04 -21.77
N ILE A 285 5.06 10.98 -21.40
CA ILE A 285 5.24 10.34 -20.10
C ILE A 285 6.60 9.64 -19.98
N ALA A 286 7.16 9.16 -21.08
CA ALA A 286 8.48 8.51 -21.06
C ALA A 286 9.58 9.53 -20.70
N SER A 287 9.54 10.74 -21.27
CA SER A 287 10.44 11.84 -20.93
C SER A 287 10.23 12.30 -19.47
N ILE A 288 8.99 12.39 -18.98
CA ILE A 288 8.70 12.72 -17.58
C ILE A 288 9.36 11.69 -16.65
N VAL A 289 9.12 10.40 -16.86
CA VAL A 289 9.70 9.32 -16.05
C VAL A 289 11.22 9.35 -16.10
N LYS A 290 11.80 9.54 -17.28
CA LYS A 290 13.26 9.59 -17.46
C LYS A 290 13.90 10.76 -16.72
N ASN A 291 13.34 11.95 -16.84
CA ASN A 291 13.99 13.20 -16.43
C ASN A 291 13.64 13.59 -14.98
N LEU A 292 12.38 13.41 -14.54
CA LEU A 292 11.97 13.78 -13.19
C LEU A 292 12.13 12.62 -12.18
N TYR A 293 12.06 11.37 -12.64
CA TYR A 293 12.07 10.20 -11.77
C TYR A 293 13.25 9.26 -12.03
N ALA A 294 14.31 9.72 -12.72
CA ALA A 294 15.52 8.96 -13.03
C ALA A 294 15.22 7.57 -13.66
N GLY A 295 14.16 7.47 -14.45
CA GLY A 295 13.67 6.21 -15.03
C GLY A 295 12.85 5.34 -14.07
N GLN A 296 12.60 5.78 -12.85
CA GLN A 296 11.85 5.03 -11.84
C GLN A 296 10.35 5.30 -11.96
N GLY A 297 9.73 4.68 -12.94
CA GLY A 297 8.30 4.72 -13.21
C GLY A 297 7.97 3.83 -14.39
N LYS A 298 6.85 3.12 -14.34
CA LYS A 298 6.38 2.31 -15.45
C LYS A 298 5.17 3.00 -16.08
N PRO A 299 5.28 3.57 -17.30
CA PRO A 299 4.15 4.20 -17.99
C PRO A 299 2.92 3.29 -18.02
N LEU A 300 1.73 3.87 -17.84
CA LEU A 300 0.50 3.14 -17.59
C LEU A 300 -0.58 3.50 -18.61
N SER A 301 -1.44 2.53 -18.94
CA SER A 301 -2.66 2.73 -19.71
C SER A 301 -3.79 1.86 -19.16
N GLY A 302 -5.04 2.38 -19.19
CA GLY A 302 -6.23 1.63 -18.77
C GLY A 302 -6.51 1.60 -17.27
N GLY A 303 -5.84 2.45 -16.46
CA GLY A 303 -6.22 2.74 -15.07
C GLY A 303 -5.85 1.70 -14.01
N LEU A 304 -5.13 0.62 -14.35
CA LEU A 304 -4.71 -0.44 -13.43
C LEU A 304 -3.20 -0.65 -13.45
N ALA A 305 -2.61 -0.86 -12.29
CA ALA A 305 -1.25 -1.39 -12.18
C ALA A 305 -1.20 -2.85 -12.67
N ASP A 306 -0.04 -3.32 -13.13
CA ASP A 306 0.13 -4.70 -13.61
C ASP A 306 0.00 -5.76 -12.49
N THR A 307 0.02 -5.31 -11.25
CA THR A 307 -0.24 -6.13 -10.06
C THR A 307 -1.71 -6.40 -9.78
N ASP A 308 -2.62 -5.66 -10.44
CA ASP A 308 -4.07 -5.77 -10.20
C ASP A 308 -4.71 -6.88 -11.01
N PHE A 309 -5.55 -7.69 -10.35
CA PHE A 309 -6.46 -8.56 -11.08
C PHE A 309 -7.45 -7.69 -11.88
N GLY A 310 -7.49 -7.91 -13.18
CA GLY A 310 -8.23 -7.06 -14.12
C GLY A 310 -7.29 -6.29 -15.06
N TYR A 311 -5.99 -6.16 -14.73
CA TYR A 311 -5.03 -5.54 -15.64
C TYR A 311 -5.10 -6.14 -17.05
N ASN A 312 -5.11 -5.26 -18.05
CA ASN A 312 -5.21 -5.62 -19.46
C ASN A 312 -3.91 -5.25 -20.20
N PRO A 313 -3.04 -6.23 -20.51
CA PRO A 313 -1.75 -5.97 -21.17
C PRO A 313 -1.88 -5.60 -22.66
N GLU A 314 -3.08 -5.76 -23.27
CA GLU A 314 -3.31 -5.42 -24.68
C GLU A 314 -3.45 -3.90 -24.90
N LEU A 315 -3.74 -3.13 -23.84
CA LEU A 315 -3.92 -1.68 -23.94
C LEU A 315 -2.58 -0.99 -24.16
N LYS A 316 -2.47 -0.29 -25.27
CA LYS A 316 -1.27 0.46 -25.63
C LYS A 316 -1.29 1.86 -25.03
N LEU A 317 -0.12 2.38 -24.70
CA LEU A 317 0.04 3.79 -24.32
C LEU A 317 -0.38 4.70 -25.48
N TYR A 318 -0.95 5.84 -25.14
CA TYR A 318 -1.11 6.92 -26.12
C TYR A 318 0.28 7.45 -26.49
N PRO A 319 0.62 7.55 -27.77
CA PRO A 319 1.89 8.15 -28.17
C PRO A 319 1.87 9.66 -27.89
N TYR A 320 3.04 10.25 -27.63
CA TYR A 320 3.19 11.69 -27.60
C TYR A 320 3.00 12.25 -29.01
N ASP A 321 1.92 12.97 -29.26
CA ASP A 321 1.55 13.57 -30.54
C ASP A 321 0.75 14.86 -30.30
N PRO A 322 1.45 16.01 -30.09
CA PRO A 322 0.77 17.28 -29.86
C PRO A 322 -0.06 17.75 -31.02
N GLU A 323 0.27 17.39 -32.28
CA GLU A 323 -0.52 17.76 -33.44
C GLU A 323 -1.84 16.98 -33.49
N ARG A 324 -1.82 15.70 -33.13
CA ARG A 324 -3.05 14.91 -32.93
C ARG A 324 -3.92 15.51 -31.82
N ALA A 325 -3.29 15.95 -30.70
CA ALA A 325 -4.00 16.62 -29.62
C ALA A 325 -4.71 17.91 -30.11
N LYS A 326 -4.02 18.77 -30.84
CA LYS A 326 -4.63 19.97 -31.46
C LYS A 326 -5.82 19.62 -32.35
N LYS A 327 -5.66 18.61 -33.20
CA LYS A 327 -6.74 18.14 -34.07
C LYS A 327 -7.96 17.68 -33.29
N LEU A 328 -7.77 16.89 -32.22
CA LEU A 328 -8.87 16.43 -31.35
C LEU A 328 -9.58 17.60 -30.68
N LEU A 329 -8.83 18.62 -30.22
CA LEU A 329 -9.43 19.82 -29.64
C LEU A 329 -10.25 20.60 -30.68
N ALA A 330 -9.73 20.77 -31.91
CA ALA A 330 -10.48 21.41 -32.98
C ALA A 330 -11.76 20.63 -33.34
N GLU A 331 -11.68 19.31 -33.48
CA GLU A 331 -12.82 18.41 -33.71
C GLU A 331 -13.85 18.49 -32.57
N ALA A 332 -13.41 18.77 -31.33
CA ALA A 332 -14.26 18.97 -30.14
C ALA A 332 -14.88 20.40 -30.09
N GLY A 333 -14.54 21.28 -31.03
CA GLY A 333 -15.04 22.67 -31.06
C GLY A 333 -14.10 23.71 -30.43
N TYR A 334 -12.86 23.34 -30.13
CA TYR A 334 -11.86 24.22 -29.50
C TYR A 334 -10.62 24.44 -30.37
N PRO A 335 -10.72 25.03 -31.55
CA PRO A 335 -9.57 25.23 -32.45
C PRO A 335 -8.49 26.18 -31.89
N ASN A 336 -8.87 27.03 -30.93
CA ASN A 336 -7.96 27.94 -30.23
C ASN A 336 -7.44 27.38 -28.88
N GLY A 337 -7.66 26.08 -28.64
CA GLY A 337 -7.23 25.39 -27.42
C GLY A 337 -8.21 25.53 -26.25
N ILE A 338 -7.80 25.02 -25.08
CA ILE A 338 -8.61 24.98 -23.87
C ILE A 338 -7.84 25.47 -22.66
N ASP A 339 -8.56 25.87 -21.60
CA ASP A 339 -8.02 26.21 -20.30
C ASP A 339 -8.38 25.11 -19.29
N VAL A 340 -7.38 24.69 -18.50
CA VAL A 340 -7.56 23.69 -17.43
C VAL A 340 -6.78 24.09 -16.17
N THR A 341 -7.18 23.61 -15.01
CA THR A 341 -6.42 23.81 -13.77
C THR A 341 -5.88 22.48 -13.24
N LEU A 342 -4.58 22.44 -12.94
CA LEU A 342 -3.91 21.32 -12.30
C LEU A 342 -3.77 21.58 -10.82
N TYR A 343 -4.40 20.75 -9.99
CA TYR A 343 -4.30 20.82 -8.54
C TYR A 343 -3.41 19.71 -7.97
N ALA A 344 -2.56 20.07 -6.99
CA ALA A 344 -1.86 19.09 -6.15
C ALA A 344 -1.76 19.58 -4.71
N GLY A 345 -1.81 18.66 -3.75
CA GLY A 345 -1.37 18.95 -2.37
C GLY A 345 0.15 18.86 -2.29
N SER A 346 0.78 19.83 -1.64
CA SER A 346 2.24 19.80 -1.43
C SER A 346 2.65 18.55 -0.64
N GLY A 347 3.56 17.75 -1.19
CA GLY A 347 3.99 16.47 -0.62
C GLY A 347 3.07 15.28 -0.96
N THR A 348 2.20 15.40 -1.97
CA THR A 348 1.43 14.27 -2.50
C THR A 348 2.37 13.16 -2.97
N MET A 349 3.47 13.53 -3.63
CA MET A 349 4.55 12.64 -4.04
C MET A 349 5.85 13.43 -4.26
N VAL A 350 6.95 12.73 -4.48
CA VAL A 350 8.22 13.36 -4.87
C VAL A 350 8.05 14.09 -6.20
N ASN A 351 8.58 15.32 -6.30
CA ASN A 351 8.54 16.17 -7.49
C ASN A 351 7.11 16.51 -7.98
N ASP A 352 6.11 16.56 -7.08
CA ASP A 352 4.72 16.85 -7.44
C ASP A 352 4.58 18.18 -8.20
N LYS A 353 5.16 19.27 -7.70
CA LYS A 353 5.11 20.58 -8.37
C LYS A 353 5.78 20.54 -9.73
N GLN A 354 6.98 19.97 -9.83
CA GLN A 354 7.74 19.84 -11.08
C GLN A 354 6.98 18.98 -12.11
N LEU A 355 6.25 17.96 -11.67
CA LEU A 355 5.40 17.16 -12.52
C LEU A 355 4.29 18.01 -13.15
N LEU A 356 3.59 18.83 -12.36
CA LEU A 356 2.53 19.71 -12.87
C LEU A 356 3.08 20.75 -13.85
N GLU A 357 4.23 21.36 -13.53
CA GLU A 357 4.90 22.33 -14.39
C GLU A 357 5.35 21.71 -15.73
N ALA A 358 5.91 20.49 -15.70
CA ALA A 358 6.30 19.77 -16.90
C ALA A 358 5.10 19.42 -17.79
N LEU A 359 3.97 19.01 -17.20
CA LEU A 359 2.73 18.77 -17.94
C LEU A 359 2.20 20.04 -18.57
N ALA A 360 2.20 21.15 -17.83
CA ALA A 360 1.74 22.45 -18.34
C ALA A 360 2.57 22.93 -19.55
N ASP A 361 3.91 22.76 -19.49
CA ASP A 361 4.80 23.07 -20.61
C ASP A 361 4.49 22.19 -21.85
N MET A 362 4.40 20.89 -21.68
CA MET A 362 4.08 19.96 -22.77
C MET A 362 2.73 20.27 -23.41
N TRP A 363 1.72 20.52 -22.60
CA TRP A 363 0.35 20.81 -23.04
C TRP A 363 0.23 22.14 -23.77
N SER A 364 1.05 23.13 -23.42
CA SER A 364 1.07 24.45 -24.13
C SER A 364 1.35 24.27 -25.61
N LYS A 365 2.16 23.30 -26.01
CA LYS A 365 2.48 22.97 -27.41
C LYS A 365 1.28 22.45 -28.18
N ALA A 366 0.28 21.92 -27.49
CA ALA A 366 -0.99 21.46 -28.06
C ALA A 366 -2.14 22.48 -27.92
N GLY A 367 -1.86 23.69 -27.42
CA GLY A 367 -2.88 24.71 -27.18
C GLY A 367 -3.68 24.50 -25.90
N ILE A 368 -3.19 23.67 -24.99
CA ILE A 368 -3.81 23.46 -23.66
C ILE A 368 -3.10 24.36 -22.66
N ARG A 369 -3.80 25.37 -22.15
CA ARG A 369 -3.28 26.32 -21.16
C ARG A 369 -3.60 25.81 -19.76
N ALA A 370 -2.60 25.29 -19.07
CA ALA A 370 -2.77 24.71 -17.74
C ALA A 370 -2.31 25.68 -16.65
N LYS A 371 -3.22 26.04 -15.73
CA LYS A 371 -2.88 26.76 -14.50
C LYS A 371 -2.48 25.74 -13.42
N VAL A 372 -1.31 25.92 -12.82
CA VAL A 372 -0.82 25.06 -11.73
C VAL A 372 -1.18 25.67 -10.37
N GLU A 373 -1.87 24.93 -9.53
CA GLU A 373 -2.30 25.33 -8.18
C GLU A 373 -1.85 24.30 -7.15
N MET A 374 -0.86 24.70 -6.33
CA MET A 374 -0.43 23.93 -5.17
C MET A 374 -1.26 24.32 -3.95
N MET A 375 -1.64 23.35 -3.14
CA MET A 375 -2.44 23.58 -1.92
C MET A 375 -1.91 22.76 -0.74
N GLU A 376 -2.35 23.11 0.47
CA GLU A 376 -2.08 22.32 1.66
C GLU A 376 -2.74 20.94 1.60
N MET A 377 -2.08 19.89 2.14
CA MET A 377 -2.61 18.52 2.14
C MET A 377 -3.99 18.40 2.81
N ALA A 378 -4.25 19.19 3.86
CA ALA A 378 -5.56 19.21 4.51
C ALA A 378 -6.66 19.74 3.59
N GLN A 379 -6.38 20.77 2.80
CA GLN A 379 -7.30 21.33 1.81
C GLN A 379 -7.56 20.32 0.68
N ARG A 380 -6.51 19.68 0.16
CA ARG A 380 -6.63 18.60 -0.83
C ARG A 380 -7.50 17.45 -0.30
N GLN A 381 -7.27 17.00 0.94
CA GLN A 381 -8.04 15.92 1.54
C GLN A 381 -9.52 16.31 1.72
N LYS A 382 -9.79 17.55 2.10
CA LYS A 382 -11.15 18.09 2.17
C LYS A 382 -11.82 18.06 0.80
N MET A 383 -11.16 18.55 -0.24
CA MET A 383 -11.65 18.53 -1.64
C MET A 383 -12.01 17.11 -2.10
N LEU A 384 -11.17 16.12 -1.78
CA LEU A 384 -11.44 14.71 -2.09
C LEU A 384 -12.65 14.16 -1.32
N ASN A 385 -12.72 14.40 -0.02
CA ASN A 385 -13.79 13.86 0.84
C ASN A 385 -15.15 14.47 0.50
N GLU A 386 -15.19 15.77 0.23
CA GLU A 386 -16.38 16.53 -0.14
C GLU A 386 -16.72 16.41 -1.64
N ARG A 387 -15.79 15.85 -2.44
CA ARG A 387 -15.94 15.70 -3.90
C ARG A 387 -16.20 17.04 -4.59
N THR A 388 -15.45 18.07 -4.21
CA THR A 388 -15.59 19.46 -4.65
C THR A 388 -14.54 19.91 -5.65
N THR A 389 -13.89 18.97 -6.34
CA THR A 389 -12.96 19.29 -7.44
C THR A 389 -13.68 20.17 -8.48
N PRO A 390 -13.17 21.37 -8.80
CA PRO A 390 -13.86 22.28 -9.72
C PRO A 390 -14.00 21.70 -11.14
N PRO A 391 -15.00 22.11 -11.95
CA PRO A 391 -15.09 21.73 -13.35
C PRO A 391 -13.84 22.12 -14.13
N ASN A 392 -13.53 21.36 -15.18
CA ASN A 392 -12.37 21.59 -16.04
C ASN A 392 -11.03 21.63 -15.30
N SER A 393 -10.93 20.83 -14.26
CA SER A 393 -9.70 20.69 -13.49
C SER A 393 -9.30 19.23 -13.28
N LEU A 394 -8.03 19.07 -12.95
CA LEU A 394 -7.42 17.78 -12.68
C LEU A 394 -6.75 17.81 -11.30
N LEU A 395 -7.05 16.83 -10.45
CA LEU A 395 -6.47 16.71 -9.12
C LEU A 395 -5.49 15.55 -9.06
N LEU A 396 -4.21 15.87 -8.78
CA LEU A 396 -3.15 14.86 -8.66
C LEU A 396 -3.42 13.90 -7.48
N GLY A 397 -3.24 12.62 -7.75
CA GLY A 397 -3.27 11.55 -6.76
C GLY A 397 -2.32 10.41 -7.07
N ASN A 398 -2.01 9.64 -6.04
CA ASN A 398 -1.23 8.40 -6.17
C ASN A 398 -1.94 7.25 -5.43
N PRO A 399 -3.17 6.88 -5.87
CA PRO A 399 -3.96 5.87 -5.20
C PRO A 399 -3.23 4.52 -5.20
N GLN A 400 -3.29 3.84 -4.05
CA GLN A 400 -2.78 2.49 -3.90
C GLN A 400 -3.90 1.46 -4.10
N SER A 401 -3.63 0.43 -4.88
CA SER A 401 -4.48 -0.76 -4.91
C SER A 401 -4.24 -1.59 -3.65
N THR A 402 -5.23 -1.62 -2.77
CA THR A 402 -5.13 -2.36 -1.50
C THR A 402 -5.64 -3.78 -1.61
N LEU A 403 -6.45 -4.08 -2.63
CA LEU A 403 -7.04 -5.40 -2.88
C LEU A 403 -6.29 -6.16 -3.97
N LEU A 404 -5.36 -5.53 -4.69
CA LEU A 404 -4.73 -6.06 -5.91
C LEU A 404 -5.78 -6.55 -6.92
N ASP A 405 -6.85 -5.78 -7.07
CA ASP A 405 -8.03 -6.07 -7.87
C ASP A 405 -8.66 -4.76 -8.37
N ALA A 406 -9.25 -4.79 -9.55
CA ALA A 406 -9.90 -3.62 -10.14
C ALA A 406 -10.99 -3.01 -9.23
N ASP A 407 -11.62 -3.81 -8.35
CA ASP A 407 -12.54 -3.30 -7.33
C ASP A 407 -11.85 -2.33 -6.37
N GLY A 408 -10.64 -2.65 -5.95
CA GLY A 408 -9.85 -1.81 -5.02
C GLY A 408 -9.29 -0.53 -5.63
N SER A 409 -9.21 -0.43 -6.95
CA SER A 409 -8.67 0.71 -7.69
C SER A 409 -9.72 1.39 -8.55
N MET A 410 -10.17 0.77 -9.66
CA MET A 410 -11.07 1.41 -10.63
C MET A 410 -12.46 1.72 -10.05
N TRP A 411 -13.09 0.74 -9.35
CA TRP A 411 -14.38 0.98 -8.71
C TRP A 411 -14.29 2.11 -7.68
N ARG A 412 -13.28 2.04 -6.82
CA ARG A 412 -13.07 3.03 -5.76
C ARG A 412 -12.88 4.45 -6.29
N ILE A 413 -12.29 4.62 -7.48
CA ILE A 413 -12.00 5.93 -8.06
C ILE A 413 -13.13 6.37 -9.00
N LEU A 414 -13.55 5.53 -9.94
CA LEU A 414 -14.37 5.90 -11.08
C LEU A 414 -15.86 5.56 -10.94
N HIS A 415 -16.25 4.68 -10.00
CA HIS A 415 -17.67 4.41 -9.74
C HIS A 415 -18.36 5.63 -9.09
N PRO A 416 -19.67 5.91 -9.34
CA PRO A 416 -20.38 7.05 -8.76
C PRO A 416 -20.29 7.16 -7.24
N SER A 417 -20.21 6.01 -6.54
CA SER A 417 -19.98 5.96 -5.10
C SER A 417 -18.51 6.16 -4.70
N GLY A 418 -17.57 6.15 -5.65
CA GLY A 418 -16.14 6.36 -5.46
C GLY A 418 -15.76 7.84 -5.36
N PHE A 419 -14.45 8.13 -5.37
CA PHE A 419 -13.93 9.49 -5.16
C PHE A 419 -14.23 10.43 -6.33
N ALA A 420 -14.03 9.98 -7.59
CA ALA A 420 -14.14 10.80 -8.78
C ALA A 420 -15.29 10.39 -9.72
N GLY A 421 -16.03 9.34 -9.43
CA GLY A 421 -17.03 8.80 -10.33
C GLY A 421 -18.17 9.78 -10.67
N LYS A 422 -18.49 10.72 -9.78
CA LYS A 422 -19.44 11.81 -10.05
C LYS A 422 -18.97 12.74 -11.18
N ASN A 423 -17.68 12.81 -11.41
CA ASN A 423 -17.08 13.69 -12.40
C ASN A 423 -17.16 13.12 -13.83
N TRP A 424 -17.61 11.86 -13.95
CA TRP A 424 -17.77 11.15 -15.24
C TRP A 424 -19.19 10.59 -15.45
N VAL A 425 -20.14 10.95 -14.62
CA VAL A 425 -21.53 10.48 -14.71
C VAL A 425 -22.25 11.20 -15.85
N GLY A 426 -22.98 10.44 -16.69
CA GLY A 426 -23.84 10.97 -17.74
C GLY A 426 -23.50 10.55 -19.17
N SER A 427 -22.31 9.95 -19.42
CA SER A 427 -22.03 9.32 -20.72
C SER A 427 -22.50 7.87 -20.74
N GLN A 428 -23.00 7.38 -21.88
CA GLN A 428 -23.41 5.96 -22.02
C GLN A 428 -22.26 4.96 -21.72
N PRO A 429 -21.02 5.22 -22.19
CA PRO A 429 -19.89 4.37 -21.80
C PRO A 429 -19.61 4.34 -20.30
N GLY A 430 -19.83 5.46 -19.59
CA GLY A 430 -19.72 5.51 -18.14
C GLY A 430 -20.75 4.61 -17.44
N HIS A 431 -21.99 4.58 -17.91
CA HIS A 431 -23.02 3.67 -17.37
C HIS A 431 -22.62 2.21 -17.59
N ARG A 432 -22.17 1.84 -18.80
CA ARG A 432 -21.71 0.47 -19.08
C ARG A 432 -20.51 0.07 -18.18
N PHE A 433 -19.57 0.99 -17.97
CA PHE A 433 -18.48 0.78 -17.03
C PHE A 433 -19.00 0.49 -15.61
N HIS A 434 -19.96 1.28 -15.12
CA HIS A 434 -20.53 1.10 -13.79
C HIS A 434 -21.20 -0.25 -13.63
N ASP A 435 -21.98 -0.69 -14.63
CA ASP A 435 -22.66 -1.98 -14.62
C ASP A 435 -21.67 -3.14 -14.58
N LEU A 436 -20.59 -3.05 -15.39
CA LEU A 436 -19.54 -4.07 -15.39
C LEU A 436 -18.83 -4.16 -14.04
N MET A 437 -18.51 -3.01 -13.42
CA MET A 437 -17.84 -2.97 -12.14
C MET A 437 -18.73 -3.50 -11.00
N GLU A 438 -20.03 -3.15 -10.98
CA GLU A 438 -20.99 -3.68 -9.99
C GLU A 438 -21.21 -5.18 -10.16
N GLN A 439 -21.36 -5.67 -11.39
CA GLN A 439 -21.53 -7.10 -11.66
C GLN A 439 -20.28 -7.89 -11.25
N ALA A 440 -19.08 -7.44 -11.66
CA ALA A 440 -17.82 -8.08 -11.33
C ALA A 440 -17.57 -8.15 -9.81
N ARG A 441 -18.00 -7.13 -9.09
CA ARG A 441 -17.86 -7.03 -7.63
C ARG A 441 -18.50 -8.18 -6.87
N TYR A 442 -19.62 -8.70 -7.38
CA TYR A 442 -20.42 -9.76 -6.74
C TYR A 442 -20.35 -11.11 -7.48
N THR A 443 -19.57 -11.21 -8.55
CA THR A 443 -19.45 -12.46 -9.32
C THR A 443 -18.33 -13.32 -8.73
N LEU A 444 -18.69 -14.54 -8.26
CA LEU A 444 -17.73 -15.50 -7.69
C LEU A 444 -16.82 -16.15 -8.76
N ASP A 445 -17.31 -16.26 -9.99
CA ASP A 445 -16.56 -16.82 -11.13
C ASP A 445 -15.45 -15.87 -11.58
N GLN A 446 -14.19 -16.24 -11.32
CA GLN A 446 -13.03 -15.43 -11.63
C GLN A 446 -12.83 -15.17 -13.13
N LYS A 447 -13.23 -16.13 -13.99
CA LYS A 447 -13.12 -15.97 -15.45
C LYS A 447 -14.08 -14.88 -15.93
N LYS A 448 -15.36 -14.95 -15.52
CA LYS A 448 -16.35 -13.93 -15.82
C LYS A 448 -15.95 -12.56 -15.28
N ARG A 449 -15.41 -12.49 -14.06
CA ARG A 449 -14.87 -11.24 -13.49
C ARG A 449 -13.77 -10.66 -14.37
N LYS A 450 -12.82 -11.50 -14.82
CA LYS A 450 -11.73 -11.06 -15.69
C LYS A 450 -12.24 -10.49 -17.00
N GLU A 451 -13.24 -11.13 -17.62
CA GLU A 451 -13.88 -10.67 -18.86
C GLU A 451 -14.54 -9.29 -18.67
N MET A 452 -15.31 -9.11 -17.58
CA MET A 452 -15.93 -7.82 -17.24
C MET A 452 -14.90 -6.72 -17.03
N TYR A 453 -13.82 -7.00 -16.29
CA TYR A 453 -12.75 -6.02 -16.08
C TYR A 453 -11.96 -5.72 -17.35
N THR A 454 -11.78 -6.70 -18.25
CA THR A 454 -11.15 -6.47 -19.55
C THR A 454 -11.98 -5.49 -20.40
N GLU A 455 -13.32 -5.63 -20.41
CA GLU A 455 -14.20 -4.65 -21.08
C GLU A 455 -14.16 -3.30 -20.37
N ALA A 456 -14.24 -3.26 -19.04
CA ALA A 456 -14.19 -2.02 -18.26
C ALA A 456 -12.89 -1.24 -18.50
N THR A 457 -11.74 -1.91 -18.57
CA THR A 457 -10.45 -1.26 -18.86
C THR A 457 -10.38 -0.69 -20.27
N ARG A 458 -11.01 -1.34 -21.28
CA ARG A 458 -11.11 -0.80 -22.65
C ARG A 458 -11.96 0.49 -22.67
N ILE A 459 -13.06 0.54 -21.91
CA ILE A 459 -13.88 1.74 -21.78
C ILE A 459 -13.06 2.86 -21.14
N VAL A 460 -12.36 2.60 -20.02
CA VAL A 460 -11.50 3.61 -19.36
C VAL A 460 -10.40 4.10 -20.31
N HIS A 461 -9.80 3.20 -21.07
CA HIS A 461 -8.76 3.53 -22.04
C HIS A 461 -9.27 4.44 -23.17
N ASP A 462 -10.48 4.22 -23.68
CA ASP A 462 -11.07 5.05 -24.75
C ASP A 462 -11.65 6.36 -24.22
N GLU A 463 -12.40 6.31 -23.14
CA GLU A 463 -13.11 7.46 -22.57
C GLU A 463 -12.22 8.43 -21.78
N LYS A 464 -11.09 7.97 -21.28
CA LYS A 464 -10.13 8.76 -20.49
C LYS A 464 -10.77 9.57 -19.36
N PRO A 465 -11.52 8.92 -18.44
CA PRO A 465 -12.14 9.63 -17.30
C PRO A 465 -11.13 10.10 -16.25
N ALA A 466 -9.91 9.61 -16.32
CA ALA A 466 -8.75 10.01 -15.52
C ALA A 466 -7.53 10.15 -16.42
N LEU A 467 -6.54 10.93 -15.99
CA LEU A 467 -5.24 11.03 -16.64
C LEU A 467 -4.27 10.09 -15.91
N GLU A 468 -4.07 8.90 -16.45
CA GLU A 468 -3.10 7.94 -15.92
C GLU A 468 -1.70 8.27 -16.46
N LEU A 469 -0.69 8.27 -15.58
CA LEU A 469 0.67 8.56 -15.96
C LEU A 469 1.56 7.32 -15.91
N PHE A 470 1.87 6.88 -14.71
CA PHE A 470 2.77 5.75 -14.51
C PHE A 470 2.52 5.05 -13.17
N GLN A 471 2.95 3.80 -13.09
CA GLN A 471 3.05 3.04 -11.86
C GLN A 471 4.32 3.49 -11.13
N GLU A 472 4.17 3.88 -9.87
CA GLU A 472 5.26 4.33 -9.02
C GLU A 472 6.23 3.18 -8.71
N VAL A 473 7.50 3.48 -8.53
CA VAL A 473 8.53 2.52 -8.12
C VAL A 473 8.92 2.77 -6.67
N VAL A 474 8.88 1.74 -5.83
CA VAL A 474 9.42 1.81 -4.47
C VAL A 474 10.93 1.70 -4.52
N ILE A 475 11.61 2.59 -3.81
CA ILE A 475 13.08 2.65 -3.73
C ILE A 475 13.51 2.56 -2.27
N TYR A 476 14.23 1.50 -1.94
CA TYR A 476 14.87 1.33 -0.64
C TYR A 476 16.38 1.52 -0.76
N GLY A 477 16.99 2.26 0.18
CA GLY A 477 18.42 2.22 0.39
C GLY A 477 18.77 1.11 1.38
N VAL A 478 19.80 0.33 1.10
CA VAL A 478 20.16 -0.84 1.90
C VAL A 478 21.66 -0.91 2.20
N SER A 479 22.00 -1.26 3.43
CA SER A 479 23.36 -1.56 3.86
C SER A 479 23.95 -2.73 3.05
N PRO A 480 25.25 -2.74 2.73
CA PRO A 480 25.89 -3.87 2.05
C PRO A 480 25.72 -5.23 2.76
N ARG A 481 25.61 -5.21 4.10
CA ARG A 481 25.41 -6.42 4.91
C ARG A 481 24.01 -7.02 4.84
N MET A 482 23.09 -6.36 4.13
CA MET A 482 21.70 -6.80 4.04
C MET A 482 21.28 -7.20 2.65
N SER A 483 20.39 -8.19 2.60
CA SER A 483 19.66 -8.59 1.40
C SER A 483 18.20 -8.86 1.76
N PHE A 484 17.29 -8.27 1.00
CA PHE A 484 15.87 -8.62 1.00
C PHE A 484 15.25 -8.33 -0.37
N LYS A 485 14.16 -9.01 -0.67
CA LYS A 485 13.38 -8.75 -1.88
C LYS A 485 12.43 -7.59 -1.58
N PRO A 486 12.52 -6.45 -2.30
CA PRO A 486 11.61 -5.34 -2.08
C PRO A 486 10.18 -5.75 -2.45
N ARG A 487 9.21 -5.21 -1.73
CA ARG A 487 7.79 -5.55 -1.89
C ARG A 487 7.03 -4.40 -2.54
N ALA A 488 6.23 -4.74 -3.54
CA ALA A 488 5.40 -3.75 -4.26
C ALA A 488 4.30 -3.11 -3.37
N ASP A 489 3.91 -3.77 -2.28
CA ASP A 489 2.90 -3.29 -1.32
C ASP A 489 3.46 -2.35 -0.24
N TYR A 490 4.70 -1.88 -0.39
CA TYR A 490 5.43 -1.00 0.55
C TYR A 490 5.70 -1.61 1.94
N ARG A 491 5.37 -2.87 2.17
CA ARG A 491 5.60 -3.51 3.46
C ARG A 491 7.05 -3.92 3.60
N LEU A 492 7.62 -3.62 4.76
CA LEU A 492 8.94 -4.06 5.17
C LEU A 492 8.79 -5.17 6.21
N ILE A 493 8.89 -6.42 5.73
CA ILE A 493 8.71 -7.63 6.56
C ILE A 493 10.08 -8.11 7.01
N VAL A 494 10.39 -7.90 8.29
CA VAL A 494 11.73 -8.19 8.85
C VAL A 494 12.06 -9.68 8.82
N SER A 495 11.05 -10.56 8.92
CA SER A 495 11.26 -12.01 8.79
C SER A 495 11.70 -12.47 7.38
N GLU A 496 11.58 -11.60 6.36
CA GLU A 496 12.05 -11.85 4.99
C GLU A 496 13.47 -11.29 4.74
N VAL A 497 14.07 -10.62 5.73
CA VAL A 497 15.41 -10.05 5.64
C VAL A 497 16.48 -11.10 5.92
N THR A 498 17.57 -11.08 5.13
CA THR A 498 18.75 -11.90 5.34
C THR A 498 19.95 -11.00 5.60
N LEU A 499 20.72 -11.30 6.64
CA LEU A 499 22.00 -10.67 6.93
C LEU A 499 23.12 -11.47 6.27
N GLY A 500 23.99 -10.79 5.54
CA GLY A 500 25.26 -11.36 5.06
C GLY A 500 26.15 -11.74 6.24
N ARG A 501 27.02 -12.72 6.01
CA ARG A 501 28.05 -13.11 6.99
C ARG A 501 29.15 -12.11 7.04
#